data_40217bacf66fbcc0e9f10d9e31fd2d97
#
_entry.id   40217bacf66fbcc0e9f10d9e31fd2d97
#
_cell.length_a   1.000
_cell.length_b   1.000
_cell.length_c   1.000
_cell.angle_alpha   90.00
_cell.angle_beta   90.00
_cell.angle_gamma   90.00
#
_symmetry.space_group_name_H-M   'P 1'
#
loop_
_entity.id
_entity.type
_entity.pdbx_description
1 polymer ?
#
loop_
_entity_poly.entity_id
_entity_poly.type
_entity_poly.pdbx_seq_one_letter_code
_entity_poly.pdbx_strand_id
1 'polypeptide(L)'
;TLLEFGGNDCDFNWGKIADSPADEHLPKTILDSFKEKFSGLIRRVRELGSKPVIISLPPIDSEYYFSFLSRFMNGEQRNNVFNWLGGDINVISRWHEMYNRALFEISRLMHAPIIDITTPFDKYQGAMRRLYCSDGIHPNAEGHRLIAASIAGNSQILA
;
A
#
# COMPACT_ATOMS: atom_id res chain seq x y z
N THR A 1 -17.87 0.58 9.52
CA THR A 1 -16.88 1.54 8.98
C THR A 1 -15.80 0.77 8.24
N LEU A 2 -15.55 1.08 6.96
CA LEU A 2 -14.45 0.51 6.18
C LEU A 2 -13.18 1.34 6.43
N LEU A 3 -12.05 0.65 6.66
CA LEU A 3 -10.75 1.24 6.94
C LEU A 3 -9.73 0.74 5.91
N GLU A 4 -9.30 1.64 5.01
CA GLU A 4 -8.25 1.38 4.01
C GLU A 4 -7.17 2.44 4.16
N PHE A 5 -6.02 2.07 4.76
CA PHE A 5 -4.86 2.91 4.99
C PHE A 5 -3.60 2.05 4.94
N GLY A 6 -2.46 2.64 4.60
CA GLY A 6 -1.16 1.98 4.60
C GLY A 6 -0.35 2.27 3.35
N GLY A 7 -0.99 2.41 2.19
CA GLY A 7 -0.27 2.68 0.94
C GLY A 7 0.55 3.96 0.97
N ASN A 8 0.01 5.03 1.55
CA ASN A 8 0.76 6.28 1.72
C ASN A 8 1.73 6.24 2.93
N ASP A 9 1.41 5.44 3.95
CA ASP A 9 2.23 5.31 5.16
C ASP A 9 3.58 4.64 4.86
N CYS A 10 3.58 3.63 3.99
CA CYS A 10 4.79 2.90 3.59
C CYS A 10 5.67 3.67 2.60
N ASP A 11 5.18 4.75 2.00
CA ASP A 11 5.87 5.49 0.96
C ASP A 11 7.00 6.37 1.53
N PHE A 12 7.98 6.68 0.69
CA PHE A 12 9.13 7.49 1.04
C PHE A 12 9.09 8.89 0.42
N ASN A 13 9.96 9.78 0.89
CA ASN A 13 10.24 11.02 0.19
C ASN A 13 11.31 10.77 -0.89
N TRP A 14 10.88 10.33 -2.06
CA TRP A 14 11.77 9.97 -3.17
C TRP A 14 12.66 11.11 -3.63
N GLY A 15 12.20 12.37 -3.56
CA GLY A 15 13.00 13.54 -3.88
C GLY A 15 14.19 13.69 -2.93
N LYS A 16 13.98 13.51 -1.61
CA LYS A 16 15.09 13.54 -0.63
C LYS A 16 16.08 12.42 -0.85
N ILE A 17 15.62 11.20 -1.14
CA ILE A 17 16.51 10.07 -1.46
C ILE A 17 17.32 10.38 -2.72
N ALA A 18 16.69 10.95 -3.74
CA ALA A 18 17.34 11.32 -4.99
C ALA A 18 18.44 12.36 -4.79
N ASP A 19 18.23 13.34 -3.91
CA ASP A 19 19.15 14.43 -3.64
C ASP A 19 20.26 14.05 -2.64
N SER A 20 19.97 13.21 -1.66
CA SER A 20 20.87 12.87 -0.55
C SER A 20 20.79 11.38 -0.18
N PRO A 21 21.18 10.45 -1.08
CA PRO A 21 20.97 9.00 -0.88
C PRO A 21 21.76 8.40 0.29
N ALA A 22 22.78 9.10 0.81
CA ALA A 22 23.58 8.66 1.95
C ALA A 22 22.95 8.98 3.30
N ASP A 23 21.92 9.83 3.33
CA ASP A 23 21.22 10.18 4.56
C ASP A 23 20.31 9.03 5.00
N GLU A 24 19.86 9.06 6.26
CA GLU A 24 18.83 8.15 6.73
C GLU A 24 17.47 8.54 6.17
N HIS A 25 16.80 7.58 5.55
CA HIS A 25 15.46 7.77 4.99
C HIS A 25 14.49 6.79 5.61
N LEU A 26 13.45 7.33 6.23
CA LEU A 26 12.36 6.57 6.82
C LEU A 26 11.09 6.71 5.98
N PRO A 27 10.20 5.72 6.00
CA PRO A 27 8.87 5.85 5.40
C PRO A 27 8.08 6.95 6.09
N LYS A 28 7.03 7.45 5.47
CA LYS A 28 6.16 8.51 6.04
C LYS A 28 5.62 8.14 7.41
N THR A 29 5.32 6.86 7.63
CA THR A 29 4.99 6.31 8.96
C THR A 29 5.72 4.98 9.12
N ILE A 30 6.65 4.87 10.07
CA ILE A 30 7.37 3.60 10.32
C ILE A 30 6.39 2.50 10.74
N LEU A 31 6.71 1.26 10.39
CA LEU A 31 5.79 0.12 10.48
C LEU A 31 5.20 -0.10 11.88
N ASP A 32 6.00 0.03 12.94
CA ASP A 32 5.51 -0.16 14.31
C ASP A 32 4.54 0.96 14.72
N SER A 33 4.85 2.21 14.37
CA SER A 33 3.94 3.35 14.58
C SER A 33 2.65 3.21 13.77
N PHE A 34 2.74 2.67 12.54
CA PHE A 34 1.56 2.36 11.73
C PHE A 34 0.66 1.34 12.43
N LYS A 35 1.24 0.23 12.91
CA LYS A 35 0.49 -0.82 13.63
C LYS A 35 -0.21 -0.25 14.88
N GLU A 36 0.49 0.57 15.65
CA GLU A 36 -0.06 1.21 16.86
C GLU A 36 -1.21 2.15 16.53
N LYS A 37 -1.00 3.07 15.57
CA LYS A 37 -2.02 4.06 15.14
C LYS A 37 -3.24 3.39 14.55
N PHE A 38 -3.05 2.38 13.69
CA PHE A 38 -4.16 1.65 13.07
C PHE A 38 -4.97 0.88 14.12
N SER A 39 -4.30 0.24 15.09
CA SER A 39 -4.97 -0.41 16.21
C SER A 39 -5.74 0.59 17.08
N GLY A 40 -5.19 1.80 17.27
CA GLY A 40 -5.87 2.92 17.94
C GLY A 40 -7.11 3.37 17.19
N LEU A 41 -7.05 3.45 15.87
CA LEU A 41 -8.18 3.79 15.01
C LEU A 41 -9.31 2.76 15.14
N ILE A 42 -9.00 1.46 15.15
CA ILE A 42 -9.97 0.38 15.35
C ILE A 42 -10.68 0.56 16.70
N ARG A 43 -9.94 0.82 17.78
CA ARG A 43 -10.53 1.08 19.10
C ARG A 43 -11.49 2.28 19.05
N ARG A 44 -11.03 3.38 18.42
CA ARG A 44 -11.84 4.60 18.32
C ARG A 44 -13.14 4.40 17.54
N VAL A 45 -13.10 3.64 16.44
CA VAL A 45 -14.30 3.28 15.66
C VAL A 45 -15.30 2.52 16.53
N ARG A 46 -14.82 1.58 17.36
CA ARG A 46 -15.67 0.82 18.30
C ARG A 46 -16.27 1.68 19.40
N GLU A 47 -15.49 2.60 19.98
CA GLU A 47 -15.97 3.56 20.98
C GLU A 47 -17.09 4.44 20.45
N LEU A 48 -17.08 4.73 19.14
CA LEU A 48 -18.13 5.48 18.44
C LEU A 48 -19.34 4.60 18.07
N GLY A 49 -19.41 3.35 18.54
CA GLY A 49 -20.52 2.43 18.30
C GLY A 49 -20.52 1.82 16.89
N SER A 50 -19.43 1.94 16.11
CA SER A 50 -19.36 1.39 14.76
C SER A 50 -18.50 0.12 14.72
N LYS A 51 -18.80 -0.77 13.78
CA LYS A 51 -18.01 -1.98 13.51
C LYS A 51 -16.89 -1.64 12.52
N PRO A 52 -15.60 -1.74 12.89
CA PRO A 52 -14.48 -1.56 11.95
C PRO A 52 -14.33 -2.81 11.08
N VAL A 53 -14.15 -2.59 9.78
CA VAL A 53 -13.79 -3.61 8.79
C VAL A 53 -12.57 -3.10 8.05
N ILE A 54 -11.49 -3.85 8.09
CA ILE A 54 -10.24 -3.52 7.42
C ILE A 54 -10.37 -3.90 5.93
N ILE A 55 -9.79 -3.11 5.05
CA ILE A 55 -9.57 -3.48 3.65
C ILE A 55 -8.06 -3.62 3.46
N SER A 56 -7.61 -4.75 2.90
CA SER A 56 -6.19 -4.94 2.54
C SER A 56 -5.79 -3.98 1.42
N LEU A 57 -4.49 -3.83 1.16
CA LEU A 57 -4.00 -2.93 0.12
C LEU A 57 -3.99 -3.62 -1.25
N PRO A 58 -4.33 -2.93 -2.34
CA PRO A 58 -4.04 -3.43 -3.67
C PRO A 58 -2.51 -3.52 -3.85
N PRO A 59 -1.97 -4.57 -4.49
CA PRO A 59 -0.53 -4.65 -4.74
C PRO A 59 -0.08 -3.48 -5.62
N ILE A 60 1.22 -3.17 -5.67
CA ILE A 60 1.77 -2.12 -6.52
C ILE A 60 2.72 -2.70 -7.56
N ASP A 61 2.80 -2.07 -8.74
CA ASP A 61 3.77 -2.41 -9.78
C ASP A 61 5.03 -1.54 -9.58
N SER A 62 6.08 -2.14 -8.98
CA SER A 62 7.35 -1.46 -8.68
C SER A 62 8.01 -0.86 -9.92
N GLU A 63 8.00 -1.58 -11.05
CA GLU A 63 8.63 -1.09 -12.29
C GLU A 63 7.88 0.13 -12.83
N TYR A 64 6.55 0.05 -12.80
CA TYR A 64 5.72 1.14 -13.30
C TYR A 64 5.83 2.37 -12.39
N TYR A 65 5.81 2.16 -11.07
CA TYR A 65 5.98 3.25 -10.11
C TYR A 65 7.38 3.88 -10.19
N PHE A 66 8.45 3.09 -10.23
CA PHE A 66 9.80 3.61 -10.39
C PHE A 66 9.97 4.37 -11.71
N SER A 67 9.38 3.86 -12.80
CA SER A 67 9.36 4.56 -14.08
C SER A 67 8.61 5.89 -13.99
N PHE A 68 7.49 5.94 -13.27
CA PHE A 68 6.75 7.19 -13.04
C PHE A 68 7.57 8.20 -12.25
N LEU A 69 8.15 7.81 -11.12
CA LEU A 69 9.02 8.67 -10.31
C LEU A 69 10.20 9.22 -11.11
N SER A 70 10.79 8.38 -11.95
CA SER A 70 11.96 8.72 -12.78
C SER A 70 11.69 9.85 -13.78
N ARG A 71 10.43 10.16 -14.09
CA ARG A 71 10.07 11.30 -14.98
C ARG A 71 10.38 12.65 -14.34
N PHE A 72 10.49 12.70 -13.03
CA PHE A 72 10.74 13.93 -12.26
C PHE A 72 12.19 14.02 -11.78
N MET A 73 13.07 13.11 -12.25
CA MET A 73 14.47 12.98 -11.81
C MET A 73 15.41 13.14 -13.01
N ASN A 74 16.55 13.75 -12.78
CA ASN A 74 17.66 13.67 -13.72
C ASN A 74 18.35 12.29 -13.64
N GLY A 75 19.37 12.03 -14.51
CA GLY A 75 20.03 10.74 -14.58
C GLY A 75 20.77 10.35 -13.29
N GLU A 76 21.40 11.33 -12.61
CA GLU A 76 22.10 11.12 -11.35
C GLU A 76 21.09 10.80 -10.21
N GLN A 77 20.04 11.58 -10.06
CA GLN A 77 18.98 11.38 -9.09
C GLN A 77 18.32 10.00 -9.22
N ARG A 78 18.05 9.58 -10.48
CA ARG A 78 17.51 8.24 -10.74
C ARG A 78 18.48 7.14 -10.31
N ASN A 79 19.77 7.28 -10.61
CA ASN A 79 20.79 6.33 -10.18
C ASN A 79 20.93 6.31 -8.65
N ASN A 80 20.84 7.45 -7.98
CA ASN A 80 20.86 7.55 -6.53
C ASN A 80 19.72 6.74 -5.90
N VAL A 81 18.48 6.91 -6.38
CA VAL A 81 17.33 6.13 -5.89
C VAL A 81 17.52 4.65 -6.19
N PHE A 82 17.95 4.27 -7.41
CA PHE A 82 18.17 2.88 -7.76
C PHE A 82 19.24 2.22 -6.87
N ASN A 83 20.35 2.90 -6.62
CA ASN A 83 21.41 2.40 -5.73
C ASN A 83 20.94 2.33 -4.27
N TRP A 84 20.15 3.31 -3.80
CA TRP A 84 19.56 3.28 -2.46
C TRP A 84 18.63 2.08 -2.26
N LEU A 85 17.92 1.66 -3.31
CA LEU A 85 17.12 0.42 -3.35
C LEU A 85 18.00 -0.85 -3.44
N GLY A 86 19.31 -0.74 -3.40
CA GLY A 86 20.23 -1.88 -3.54
C GLY A 86 20.30 -2.47 -4.95
N GLY A 87 19.90 -1.69 -5.97
CA GLY A 87 19.85 -2.15 -7.36
C GLY A 87 18.62 -3.03 -7.70
N ASP A 88 17.66 -3.14 -6.77
CA ASP A 88 16.45 -3.95 -6.98
C ASP A 88 15.18 -3.11 -6.72
N ILE A 89 14.53 -2.69 -7.78
CA ILE A 89 13.29 -1.88 -7.70
C ILE A 89 12.13 -2.63 -7.02
N ASN A 90 12.16 -3.97 -6.97
CA ASN A 90 11.13 -4.75 -6.28
C ASN A 90 11.16 -4.58 -4.75
N VAL A 91 12.19 -3.93 -4.21
CA VAL A 91 12.19 -3.48 -2.81
C VAL A 91 10.96 -2.63 -2.52
N ILE A 92 10.49 -1.82 -3.47
CA ILE A 92 9.31 -0.96 -3.33
C ILE A 92 8.06 -1.79 -3.04
N SER A 93 7.77 -2.82 -3.85
CA SER A 93 6.59 -3.67 -3.62
C SER A 93 6.72 -4.54 -2.38
N ARG A 94 7.92 -5.07 -2.09
CA ARG A 94 8.17 -5.84 -0.85
C ARG A 94 7.93 -4.97 0.40
N TRP A 95 8.34 -3.72 0.35
CA TRP A 95 8.11 -2.76 1.43
C TRP A 95 6.62 -2.48 1.64
N HIS A 96 5.91 -2.22 0.55
CA HIS A 96 4.46 -2.05 0.58
C HIS A 96 3.74 -3.30 1.13
N GLU A 97 4.17 -4.50 0.73
CA GLU A 97 3.63 -5.77 1.21
C GLU A 97 3.81 -5.95 2.73
N MET A 98 4.88 -5.41 3.34
CA MET A 98 5.05 -5.46 4.80
C MET A 98 3.91 -4.74 5.53
N TYR A 99 3.44 -3.60 5.01
CA TYR A 99 2.29 -2.88 5.57
C TYR A 99 0.98 -3.63 5.32
N ASN A 100 0.83 -4.21 4.13
CA ASN A 100 -0.32 -5.06 3.85
C ASN A 100 -0.40 -6.26 4.81
N ARG A 101 0.71 -6.96 5.04
CA ARG A 101 0.79 -8.05 6.02
C ARG A 101 0.47 -7.58 7.45
N ALA A 102 0.91 -6.37 7.82
CA ALA A 102 0.58 -5.79 9.11
C ALA A 102 -0.93 -5.60 9.31
N LEU A 103 -1.69 -5.28 8.25
CA LEU A 103 -3.15 -5.20 8.32
C LEU A 103 -3.79 -6.56 8.66
N PHE A 104 -3.31 -7.66 8.08
CA PHE A 104 -3.77 -9.01 8.43
C PHE A 104 -3.40 -9.40 9.87
N GLU A 105 -2.20 -9.00 10.33
CA GLU A 105 -1.79 -9.20 11.71
C GLU A 105 -2.69 -8.41 12.68
N ILE A 106 -2.94 -7.13 12.40
CA ILE A 106 -3.83 -6.27 13.19
C ILE A 106 -5.26 -6.84 13.20
N SER A 107 -5.77 -7.29 12.05
CA SER A 107 -7.09 -7.94 11.95
C SER A 107 -7.21 -9.08 12.95
N ARG A 108 -6.22 -9.98 12.99
CA ARG A 108 -6.18 -11.12 13.91
C ARG A 108 -6.09 -10.68 15.37
N LEU A 109 -5.17 -9.76 15.69
CA LEU A 109 -4.92 -9.31 17.07
C LEU A 109 -6.09 -8.49 17.63
N MET A 110 -6.72 -7.68 16.79
CA MET A 110 -7.81 -6.81 17.20
C MET A 110 -9.20 -7.46 17.01
N HIS A 111 -9.26 -8.70 16.50
CA HIS A 111 -10.53 -9.35 16.13
C HIS A 111 -11.42 -8.44 15.27
N ALA A 112 -10.82 -7.74 14.30
CA ALA A 112 -11.49 -6.89 13.32
C ALA A 112 -11.50 -7.61 11.97
N PRO A 113 -12.66 -7.85 11.33
CA PRO A 113 -12.68 -8.52 10.04
C PRO A 113 -11.90 -7.73 8.98
N ILE A 114 -11.31 -8.46 8.03
CA ILE A 114 -10.58 -7.89 6.90
C ILE A 114 -11.16 -8.41 5.59
N ILE A 115 -11.37 -7.51 4.63
CA ILE A 115 -11.70 -7.85 3.24
C ILE A 115 -10.41 -7.83 2.44
N ASP A 116 -10.04 -8.99 1.90
CA ASP A 116 -8.87 -9.13 1.05
C ASP A 116 -9.19 -8.65 -0.37
N ILE A 117 -8.60 -7.52 -0.74
CA ILE A 117 -8.61 -7.00 -2.13
C ILE A 117 -7.28 -7.28 -2.85
N THR A 118 -6.24 -7.75 -2.16
CA THR A 118 -4.93 -8.07 -2.74
C THR A 118 -5.02 -9.27 -3.68
N THR A 119 -5.55 -10.39 -3.17
CA THR A 119 -5.68 -11.65 -3.93
C THR A 119 -6.43 -11.51 -5.27
N PRO A 120 -7.53 -10.74 -5.40
CA PRO A 120 -8.14 -10.47 -6.69
C PRO A 120 -7.23 -9.84 -7.72
N PHE A 121 -6.34 -8.93 -7.30
CA PHE A 121 -5.37 -8.30 -8.21
C PHE A 121 -4.29 -9.29 -8.68
N ASP A 122 -3.86 -10.22 -7.82
CA ASP A 122 -2.85 -11.23 -8.15
C ASP A 122 -3.30 -12.15 -9.30
N LYS A 123 -4.60 -12.36 -9.46
CA LYS A 123 -5.16 -13.12 -10.59
C LYS A 123 -4.93 -12.46 -11.95
N TYR A 124 -4.56 -11.19 -11.97
CA TYR A 124 -4.21 -10.43 -13.16
C TYR A 124 -2.70 -10.41 -13.44
N GLN A 125 -1.93 -11.40 -12.95
CA GLN A 125 -0.49 -11.50 -13.21
C GLN A 125 -0.17 -11.36 -14.70
N GLY A 126 0.80 -10.48 -15.03
CA GLY A 126 1.15 -10.11 -16.40
C GLY A 126 0.22 -9.09 -17.07
N ALA A 127 -0.97 -8.85 -16.51
CA ALA A 127 -1.94 -7.83 -16.96
C ALA A 127 -2.25 -6.79 -15.89
N MET A 128 -1.58 -6.83 -14.75
CA MET A 128 -1.84 -5.97 -13.58
C MET A 128 -1.80 -4.47 -13.91
N ARG A 129 -0.93 -4.06 -14.84
CA ARG A 129 -0.85 -2.66 -15.33
C ARG A 129 -2.17 -2.12 -15.87
N ARG A 130 -3.08 -2.98 -16.34
CA ARG A 130 -4.42 -2.58 -16.80
C ARG A 130 -5.32 -2.08 -15.68
N LEU A 131 -5.00 -2.43 -14.44
CA LEU A 131 -5.78 -2.06 -13.26
C LEU A 131 -5.34 -0.73 -12.65
N TYR A 132 -4.22 -0.14 -13.12
CA TYR A 132 -3.61 1.04 -12.52
C TYR A 132 -3.64 2.26 -13.45
N CYS A 133 -3.59 3.43 -12.82
CA CYS A 133 -3.24 4.69 -13.47
C CYS A 133 -1.77 4.67 -13.91
N SER A 134 -1.33 5.72 -14.61
CA SER A 134 0.03 5.82 -15.16
C SER A 134 1.15 5.89 -14.12
N ASP A 135 0.83 5.95 -12.84
CA ASP A 135 1.78 5.93 -11.73
C ASP A 135 2.07 4.53 -11.18
N GLY A 136 1.26 3.53 -11.54
CA GLY A 136 1.48 2.13 -11.11
C GLY A 136 1.06 1.80 -9.67
N ILE A 137 0.47 2.76 -8.95
CA ILE A 137 0.05 2.59 -7.54
C ILE A 137 -1.43 2.90 -7.30
N HIS A 138 -2.03 3.82 -8.06
CA HIS A 138 -3.43 4.15 -7.91
C HIS A 138 -4.29 3.31 -8.88
N PRO A 139 -5.27 2.54 -8.37
CA PRO A 139 -6.20 1.82 -9.22
C PRO A 139 -6.95 2.75 -10.16
N ASN A 140 -7.09 2.36 -11.41
CA ASN A 140 -7.94 3.07 -12.38
C ASN A 140 -9.39 2.58 -12.28
N ALA A 141 -10.26 2.96 -13.22
CA ALA A 141 -11.67 2.58 -13.20
C ALA A 141 -11.89 1.05 -13.20
N GLU A 142 -11.03 0.27 -13.87
CA GLU A 142 -11.11 -1.20 -13.87
C GLU A 142 -10.65 -1.77 -12.53
N GLY A 143 -9.55 -1.26 -11.97
CA GLY A 143 -9.08 -1.61 -10.62
C GLY A 143 -10.13 -1.30 -9.55
N HIS A 144 -10.78 -0.14 -9.61
CA HIS A 144 -11.86 0.21 -8.68
C HIS A 144 -13.09 -0.69 -8.83
N ARG A 145 -13.43 -1.15 -10.04
CA ARG A 145 -14.52 -2.15 -10.20
C ARG A 145 -14.17 -3.47 -9.53
N LEU A 146 -12.90 -3.90 -9.62
CA LEU A 146 -12.43 -5.11 -8.97
C LEU A 146 -12.50 -4.99 -7.44
N ILE A 147 -12.07 -3.84 -6.89
CA ILE A 147 -12.19 -3.53 -5.45
C ILE A 147 -13.66 -3.57 -5.02
N ALA A 148 -14.53 -2.87 -5.75
CA ALA A 148 -15.96 -2.83 -5.44
C ALA A 148 -16.60 -4.22 -5.47
N ALA A 149 -16.25 -5.06 -6.46
CA ALA A 149 -16.72 -6.44 -6.54
C ALA A 149 -16.23 -7.30 -5.36
N SER A 150 -14.98 -7.10 -4.92
CA SER A 150 -14.42 -7.79 -3.76
C SER A 150 -15.14 -7.40 -2.46
N ILE A 151 -15.43 -6.12 -2.28
CA ILE A 151 -16.19 -5.63 -1.11
C ILE A 151 -17.63 -6.19 -1.14
N ALA A 152 -18.32 -6.11 -2.29
CA ALA A 152 -19.69 -6.62 -2.43
C ALA A 152 -19.78 -8.14 -2.20
N GLY A 153 -18.77 -8.91 -2.67
CA GLY A 153 -18.66 -10.35 -2.45
C GLY A 153 -18.49 -10.74 -0.98
N ASN A 154 -18.12 -9.80 -0.11
CA ASN A 154 -17.93 -9.99 1.33
C ASN A 154 -19.04 -9.29 2.15
N SER A 155 -20.23 -9.13 1.59
CA SER A 155 -21.36 -8.42 2.24
C SER A 155 -21.74 -8.98 3.62
N GLN A 156 -21.56 -10.29 3.85
CA GLN A 156 -21.77 -10.94 5.16
C GLN A 156 -20.86 -10.37 6.28
N ILE A 157 -19.69 -9.81 5.92
CA ILE A 157 -18.79 -9.15 6.89
C ILE A 157 -19.34 -7.76 7.26
N LEU A 158 -20.15 -7.16 6.40
CA LEU A 158 -20.68 -5.81 6.55
C LEU A 158 -22.00 -5.78 7.34
N ALA A 159 -22.68 -6.90 7.43
CA ALA A 159 -23.91 -7.08 8.23
C ALA A 159 -23.59 -7.14 9.74
#